data_64691b73b1fd0c9f9c9bcbb5db2f5866
#
_entry.id   64691b73b1fd0c9f9c9bcbb5db2f5866
#
_cell.length_a   1.000
_cell.length_b   1.000
_cell.length_c   1.000
_cell.angle_alpha   90.00
_cell.angle_beta   90.00
_cell.angle_gamma   90.00
#
_symmetry.space_group_name_H-M   'P 1'
#
loop_
_entity.id
_entity.type
_entity.pdbx_description
1 polymer ?
#
loop_
_entity_poly.entity_id
_entity_poly.type
_entity_poly.pdbx_seq_one_letter_code
_entity_poly.pdbx_strand_id
1 'polypeptide(L)'
;MKPLCIISLLLAVAMHSVAQDDAIKKYFNKYSDDERFTSVYVSNKMFSMFSNADKDGADKELKEILNKLGGLRILSSDEANGTRMYQEAHGLLVTNGFEDLMEVKEKGKSEFKFMIREVNGKIRELLMLSGQGNKFFLMSLIGDIDLKKISKLSKTLDVEGIENLDKLKDK
;
A
#
# COMPACT_ATOMS: atom_id res chain seq x y z
N MET A 1 17.50 12.82 41.19
CA MET A 1 18.05 12.21 39.98
C MET A 1 17.12 11.20 39.29
N LYS A 2 15.90 10.95 39.77
CA LYS A 2 14.95 9.98 39.18
C LYS A 2 14.03 10.50 38.05
N PRO A 3 13.66 11.79 37.95
CA PRO A 3 12.76 12.23 36.88
C PRO A 3 13.43 12.37 35.50
N LEU A 4 14.74 12.58 35.43
CA LEU A 4 15.45 12.81 34.17
C LEU A 4 15.52 11.55 33.30
N CYS A 5 15.61 10.35 33.92
CA CYS A 5 15.64 9.07 33.21
C CYS A 5 14.30 8.69 32.58
N ILE A 6 13.16 9.12 33.18
CA ILE A 6 11.82 8.81 32.68
C ILE A 6 11.51 9.65 31.44
N ILE A 7 11.96 10.92 31.41
CA ILE A 7 11.79 11.79 30.24
C ILE A 7 12.61 11.31 29.05
N SER A 8 13.83 10.79 29.27
CA SER A 8 14.68 10.22 28.23
C SER A 8 14.08 8.94 27.62
N LEU A 9 13.39 8.12 28.41
CA LEU A 9 12.75 6.89 27.93
C LEU A 9 11.48 7.19 27.11
N LEU A 10 10.71 8.22 27.46
CA LEU A 10 9.53 8.65 26.69
C LEU A 10 9.89 9.27 25.32
N LEU A 11 11.04 9.94 25.20
CA LEU A 11 11.52 10.49 23.93
C LEU A 11 11.98 9.41 22.94
N ALA A 12 12.47 8.27 23.44
CA ALA A 12 12.96 7.17 22.59
C ALA A 12 11.84 6.44 21.84
N VAL A 13 10.61 6.43 22.37
CA VAL A 13 9.45 5.72 21.75
C VAL A 13 8.86 6.51 20.59
N ALA A 14 9.03 7.84 20.52
CA ALA A 14 8.43 8.67 19.48
C ALA A 14 9.18 8.64 18.13
N MET A 15 10.40 8.11 18.07
CA MET A 15 11.22 8.14 16.84
C MET A 15 10.99 6.97 15.87
N HIS A 16 10.24 5.94 16.26
CA HIS A 16 10.09 4.75 15.40
C HIS A 16 9.09 4.93 14.25
N SER A 17 8.15 5.87 14.35
CA SER A 17 7.08 6.03 13.35
C SER A 17 7.53 6.76 12.07
N VAL A 18 8.55 7.60 12.14
CA VAL A 18 9.02 8.40 10.97
C VAL A 18 9.95 7.59 10.07
N ALA A 19 10.72 6.65 10.64
CA ALA A 19 11.70 5.86 9.89
C ALA A 19 11.05 4.81 8.97
N GLN A 20 9.83 4.34 9.29
CA GLN A 20 9.16 3.27 8.55
C GLN A 20 8.59 3.75 7.21
N ASP A 21 8.01 4.95 7.15
CA ASP A 21 7.52 5.53 5.87
C ASP A 21 8.67 5.78 4.89
N ASP A 22 9.86 6.05 5.40
CA ASP A 22 11.03 6.34 4.59
C ASP A 22 11.58 5.07 3.89
N ALA A 23 11.51 3.90 4.51
CA ALA A 23 12.01 2.66 3.94
C ALA A 23 11.23 2.21 2.70
N ILE A 24 9.89 2.27 2.75
CA ILE A 24 9.02 1.93 1.61
C ILE A 24 9.21 2.93 0.48
N LYS A 25 9.23 4.22 0.81
CA LYS A 25 9.51 5.28 -0.16
C LYS A 25 10.88 5.10 -0.83
N LYS A 26 11.92 4.76 -0.06
CA LYS A 26 13.26 4.48 -0.59
C LYS A 26 13.26 3.26 -1.52
N TYR A 27 12.49 2.22 -1.19
CA TYR A 27 12.36 1.05 -2.07
C TYR A 27 11.77 1.43 -3.43
N PHE A 28 10.66 2.19 -3.44
CA PHE A 28 10.09 2.69 -4.70
C PHE A 28 11.07 3.57 -5.46
N ASN A 29 11.73 4.52 -4.79
CA ASN A 29 12.68 5.43 -5.42
C ASN A 29 13.92 4.71 -5.98
N LYS A 30 14.34 3.60 -5.38
CA LYS A 30 15.47 2.79 -5.87
C LYS A 30 15.27 2.30 -7.30
N TYR A 31 14.02 2.04 -7.67
CA TYR A 31 13.67 1.46 -8.97
C TYR A 31 12.90 2.42 -9.89
N SER A 32 12.54 3.62 -9.44
CA SER A 32 11.75 4.58 -10.22
C SER A 32 12.44 5.07 -11.49
N ASP A 33 13.78 5.08 -11.49
CA ASP A 33 14.60 5.55 -12.60
C ASP A 33 15.20 4.39 -13.45
N ASP A 34 14.86 3.15 -13.12
CA ASP A 34 15.30 1.95 -13.87
C ASP A 34 14.31 1.70 -15.01
N GLU A 35 14.80 1.73 -16.26
CA GLU A 35 13.99 1.61 -17.49
C GLU A 35 13.19 0.29 -17.58
N ARG A 36 13.57 -0.73 -16.81
CA ARG A 36 12.84 -2.00 -16.73
C ARG A 36 11.56 -1.90 -15.90
N PHE A 37 11.34 -0.78 -15.22
CA PHE A 37 10.21 -0.59 -14.34
C PHE A 37 9.25 0.50 -14.82
N THR A 38 7.98 0.22 -14.68
CA THR A 38 6.94 1.24 -14.68
C THR A 38 6.72 1.72 -13.26
N SER A 39 6.88 3.02 -13.03
CA SER A 39 6.63 3.65 -11.73
C SER A 39 5.49 4.66 -11.85
N VAL A 40 4.47 4.51 -11.00
CA VAL A 40 3.33 5.44 -10.92
C VAL A 40 3.27 6.02 -9.51
N TYR A 41 3.08 7.33 -9.43
CA TYR A 41 2.79 8.03 -8.19
C TYR A 41 1.59 8.96 -8.33
N VAL A 42 0.56 8.72 -7.52
CA VAL A 42 -0.61 9.59 -7.39
C VAL A 42 -0.61 10.23 -6.01
N SER A 43 -0.59 11.55 -5.96
CA SER A 43 -0.57 12.30 -4.70
C SER A 43 -1.97 12.47 -4.11
N ASN A 44 -2.04 12.80 -2.81
CA ASN A 44 -3.29 13.22 -2.17
C ASN A 44 -3.97 14.38 -2.92
N LYS A 45 -3.18 15.32 -3.46
CA LYS A 45 -3.71 16.45 -4.24
C LYS A 45 -4.52 15.98 -5.44
N MET A 46 -4.03 14.95 -6.14
CA MET A 46 -4.74 14.37 -7.29
C MET A 46 -6.08 13.77 -6.87
N PHE A 47 -6.10 12.97 -5.80
CA PHE A 47 -7.34 12.42 -5.24
C PHE A 47 -8.35 13.50 -4.84
N SER A 48 -7.87 14.59 -4.20
CA SER A 48 -8.72 15.73 -3.86
C SER A 48 -9.28 16.45 -5.08
N MET A 49 -8.53 16.54 -6.16
CA MET A 49 -9.02 17.13 -7.43
C MET A 49 -10.13 16.26 -8.04
N PHE A 50 -9.96 14.93 -8.08
CA PHE A 50 -10.99 14.02 -8.57
C PHE A 50 -12.25 14.08 -7.71
N SER A 51 -12.12 14.12 -6.37
CA SER A 51 -13.28 14.23 -5.48
C SER A 51 -14.08 15.52 -5.68
N ASN A 52 -13.44 16.59 -6.14
CA ASN A 52 -14.05 17.91 -6.35
C ASN A 52 -14.51 18.16 -7.80
N ALA A 53 -14.00 17.41 -8.76
CA ALA A 53 -14.26 17.63 -10.20
C ALA A 53 -15.70 17.31 -10.59
N ASP A 54 -16.33 16.36 -9.89
CA ASP A 54 -17.68 15.94 -10.22
C ASP A 54 -18.69 16.64 -9.31
N LYS A 55 -19.28 17.73 -9.82
CA LYS A 55 -20.24 18.56 -9.08
C LYS A 55 -21.66 17.96 -9.06
N ASP A 56 -22.04 17.14 -10.04
CA ASP A 56 -23.42 16.79 -10.29
C ASP A 56 -23.80 15.30 -10.27
N GLY A 57 -22.88 14.37 -9.98
CA GLY A 57 -23.22 12.95 -10.09
C GLY A 57 -22.31 11.93 -9.39
N ALA A 58 -21.15 12.33 -8.87
CA ALA A 58 -20.27 11.35 -8.23
C ALA A 58 -20.92 10.77 -6.98
N ASP A 59 -20.83 9.46 -6.88
CA ASP A 59 -21.19 8.71 -5.68
C ASP A 59 -20.54 9.38 -4.46
N LYS A 60 -21.34 9.83 -3.52
CA LYS A 60 -20.89 10.46 -2.27
C LYS A 60 -19.90 9.56 -1.53
N GLU A 61 -20.11 8.24 -1.60
CA GLU A 61 -19.21 7.24 -1.03
C GLU A 61 -17.83 7.27 -1.70
N LEU A 62 -17.77 7.41 -3.03
CA LEU A 62 -16.52 7.55 -3.78
C LEU A 62 -15.74 8.81 -3.35
N LYS A 63 -16.41 9.95 -3.22
CA LYS A 63 -15.79 11.20 -2.74
C LYS A 63 -15.21 11.04 -1.34
N GLU A 64 -15.94 10.40 -0.43
CA GLU A 64 -15.46 10.13 0.93
C GLU A 64 -14.21 9.25 0.94
N ILE A 65 -14.15 8.25 0.07
CA ILE A 65 -12.99 7.37 -0.04
C ILE A 65 -11.78 8.16 -0.57
N LEU A 66 -11.94 8.85 -1.69
CA LEU A 66 -10.86 9.62 -2.32
C LEU A 66 -10.25 10.66 -1.37
N ASN A 67 -11.07 11.34 -0.58
CA ASN A 67 -10.62 12.34 0.40
C ASN A 67 -9.81 11.75 1.57
N LYS A 68 -9.93 10.45 1.81
CA LYS A 68 -9.17 9.73 2.85
C LYS A 68 -7.84 9.18 2.35
N LEU A 69 -7.63 9.16 1.02
CA LEU A 69 -6.40 8.65 0.44
C LEU A 69 -5.28 9.69 0.52
N GLY A 70 -4.15 9.28 1.03
CA GLY A 70 -2.92 10.07 1.14
C GLY A 70 -1.99 9.95 -0.06
N GLY A 71 -2.06 8.82 -0.77
CA GLY A 71 -1.23 8.55 -1.94
C GLY A 71 -1.40 7.15 -2.47
N LEU A 72 -1.02 6.95 -3.74
CA LEU A 72 -0.88 5.64 -4.38
C LEU A 72 0.47 5.58 -5.05
N ARG A 73 1.19 4.48 -4.86
CA ARG A 73 2.42 4.16 -5.58
C ARG A 73 2.29 2.79 -6.21
N ILE A 74 2.76 2.66 -7.45
CA ILE A 74 2.84 1.39 -8.15
C ILE A 74 4.24 1.26 -8.73
N LEU A 75 4.84 0.10 -8.60
CA LEU A 75 6.09 -0.30 -9.22
C LEU A 75 5.86 -1.66 -9.87
N SER A 76 6.04 -1.77 -11.18
CA SER A 76 5.86 -3.00 -11.90
C SER A 76 6.95 -3.22 -12.94
N SER A 77 7.24 -4.48 -13.25
CA SER A 77 8.18 -4.88 -14.30
C SER A 77 7.83 -6.25 -14.84
N ASP A 78 8.01 -6.43 -16.14
CA ASP A 78 7.94 -7.73 -16.83
C ASP A 78 9.35 -8.27 -17.17
N GLU A 79 10.41 -7.54 -16.83
CA GLU A 79 11.80 -7.83 -17.15
C GLU A 79 12.70 -8.02 -15.91
N ALA A 80 12.13 -7.88 -14.71
CA ALA A 80 12.85 -8.05 -13.45
C ALA A 80 12.91 -9.54 -13.03
N ASN A 81 13.82 -9.86 -12.10
CA ASN A 81 13.71 -11.13 -11.38
C ASN A 81 12.61 -11.03 -10.32
N GLY A 82 11.37 -11.31 -10.72
CA GLY A 82 10.17 -11.13 -9.90
C GLY A 82 10.22 -11.93 -8.60
N THR A 83 10.69 -13.17 -8.64
CA THR A 83 10.82 -14.02 -7.45
C THR A 83 11.78 -13.41 -6.41
N ARG A 84 12.95 -12.96 -6.86
CA ARG A 84 13.93 -12.31 -5.97
C ARG A 84 13.38 -11.01 -5.41
N MET A 85 12.77 -10.19 -6.25
CA MET A 85 12.21 -8.90 -5.84
C MET A 85 11.04 -9.05 -4.84
N TYR A 86 10.21 -10.08 -5.05
CA TYR A 86 9.18 -10.44 -4.09
C TYR A 86 9.77 -10.73 -2.71
N GLN A 87 10.83 -11.57 -2.64
CA GLN A 87 11.48 -11.91 -1.37
C GLN A 87 12.11 -10.68 -0.69
N GLU A 88 12.79 -9.83 -1.47
CA GLU A 88 13.38 -8.57 -0.98
C GLU A 88 12.30 -7.63 -0.43
N ALA A 89 11.24 -7.39 -1.21
CA ALA A 89 10.15 -6.51 -0.82
C ALA A 89 9.40 -7.05 0.41
N HIS A 90 9.03 -8.34 0.40
CA HIS A 90 8.32 -8.96 1.54
C HIS A 90 9.13 -8.87 2.83
N GLY A 91 10.43 -9.20 2.80
CA GLY A 91 11.30 -9.08 3.97
C GLY A 91 11.39 -7.64 4.48
N LEU A 92 11.51 -6.66 3.58
CA LEU A 92 11.50 -5.25 3.93
C LEU A 92 10.17 -4.85 4.60
N LEU A 93 9.04 -5.27 4.04
CA LEU A 93 7.71 -4.94 4.54
C LEU A 93 7.48 -5.48 5.95
N VAL A 94 7.78 -6.76 6.18
CA VAL A 94 7.66 -7.39 7.51
C VAL A 94 8.53 -6.66 8.54
N THR A 95 9.78 -6.34 8.19
CA THR A 95 10.70 -5.61 9.08
C THR A 95 10.19 -4.20 9.43
N ASN A 96 9.37 -3.61 8.56
CA ASN A 96 8.77 -2.29 8.75
C ASN A 96 7.33 -2.32 9.29
N GLY A 97 6.94 -3.43 9.92
CA GLY A 97 5.69 -3.54 10.68
C GLY A 97 4.44 -3.74 9.82
N PHE A 98 4.61 -4.27 8.60
CA PHE A 98 3.48 -4.73 7.82
C PHE A 98 3.14 -6.18 8.19
N GLU A 99 1.85 -6.46 8.23
CA GLU A 99 1.29 -7.76 8.52
C GLU A 99 0.59 -8.34 7.30
N ASP A 100 0.73 -9.65 7.09
CA ASP A 100 0.03 -10.37 6.02
C ASP A 100 -1.48 -10.36 6.31
N LEU A 101 -2.26 -9.79 5.40
CA LEU A 101 -3.71 -9.76 5.50
C LEU A 101 -4.35 -10.95 4.76
N MET A 102 -3.89 -11.19 3.54
CA MET A 102 -4.45 -12.22 2.66
C MET A 102 -3.42 -12.63 1.61
N GLU A 103 -3.46 -13.89 1.22
CA GLU A 103 -2.73 -14.41 0.08
C GLU A 103 -3.71 -15.07 -0.89
N VAL A 104 -3.58 -14.75 -2.18
CA VAL A 104 -4.39 -15.32 -3.26
C VAL A 104 -3.48 -16.09 -4.19
N LYS A 105 -3.72 -17.40 -4.30
CA LYS A 105 -3.02 -18.32 -5.21
C LYS A 105 -4.01 -18.94 -6.17
N GLU A 106 -3.88 -18.61 -7.44
CA GLU A 106 -4.69 -19.23 -8.49
C GLU A 106 -3.78 -20.06 -9.40
N LYS A 107 -4.18 -21.31 -9.68
CA LYS A 107 -3.41 -22.20 -10.54
C LYS A 107 -3.21 -21.58 -11.93
N GLY A 108 -1.95 -21.42 -12.33
CA GLY A 108 -1.57 -20.85 -13.64
C GLY A 108 -1.64 -19.30 -13.71
N LYS A 109 -1.92 -18.62 -12.60
CA LYS A 109 -1.90 -17.16 -12.49
C LYS A 109 -0.88 -16.67 -11.46
N SER A 110 -0.65 -15.36 -11.46
CA SER A 110 0.20 -14.71 -10.46
C SER A 110 -0.37 -14.87 -9.05
N GLU A 111 0.49 -15.07 -8.07
CA GLU A 111 0.14 -15.04 -6.67
C GLU A 111 0.20 -13.60 -6.18
N PHE A 112 -0.83 -13.17 -5.44
CA PHE A 112 -0.88 -11.85 -4.82
C PHE A 112 -0.93 -11.99 -3.31
N LYS A 113 -0.08 -11.21 -2.64
CA LYS A 113 -0.11 -11.06 -1.20
C LYS A 113 -0.56 -9.64 -0.85
N PHE A 114 -1.57 -9.55 0.01
CA PHE A 114 -2.02 -8.30 0.58
C PHE A 114 -1.43 -8.16 1.97
N MET A 115 -0.86 -7.00 2.25
CA MET A 115 -0.28 -6.66 3.55
C MET A 115 -0.83 -5.32 4.02
N ILE A 116 -0.97 -5.16 5.32
CA ILE A 116 -1.44 -3.90 5.91
C ILE A 116 -0.47 -3.39 6.96
N ARG A 117 -0.47 -2.09 7.14
CA ARG A 117 0.11 -1.44 8.31
C ARG A 117 -1.01 -0.73 9.08
N GLU A 118 -1.18 -1.16 10.32
CA GLU A 118 -2.17 -0.61 11.21
C GLU A 118 -1.52 0.32 12.26
N VAL A 119 -2.15 1.44 12.53
CA VAL A 119 -1.74 2.39 13.57
C VAL A 119 -2.99 2.83 14.34
N ASN A 120 -3.01 2.59 15.64
CA ASN A 120 -4.12 2.94 16.53
C ASN A 120 -5.48 2.38 16.07
N GLY A 121 -5.53 1.11 15.66
CA GLY A 121 -6.75 0.44 15.20
C GLY A 121 -7.26 0.90 13.84
N LYS A 122 -6.42 1.58 13.03
CA LYS A 122 -6.75 2.04 11.69
C LYS A 122 -5.70 1.60 10.69
N ILE A 123 -6.14 1.06 9.57
CA ILE A 123 -5.25 0.73 8.46
C ILE A 123 -4.79 2.02 7.80
N ARG A 124 -3.47 2.26 7.84
CA ARG A 124 -2.83 3.44 7.28
C ARG A 124 -2.18 3.21 5.93
N GLU A 125 -1.89 1.96 5.63
CA GLU A 125 -1.33 1.56 4.35
C GLU A 125 -1.79 0.14 4.00
N LEU A 126 -2.20 -0.05 2.75
CA LEU A 126 -2.51 -1.33 2.13
C LEU A 126 -1.53 -1.57 1.01
N LEU A 127 -0.85 -2.71 1.06
CA LEU A 127 0.08 -3.13 0.03
C LEU A 127 -0.47 -4.35 -0.72
N MET A 128 -0.21 -4.39 -2.02
CA MET A 128 -0.37 -5.56 -2.85
C MET A 128 0.98 -5.91 -3.47
N LEU A 129 1.47 -7.11 -3.22
CA LEU A 129 2.77 -7.60 -3.66
C LEU A 129 2.59 -8.88 -4.47
N SER A 130 3.24 -8.94 -5.63
CA SER A 130 3.34 -10.13 -6.46
C SER A 130 4.72 -10.21 -7.10
N GLY A 131 5.24 -11.43 -7.28
CA GLY A 131 6.51 -11.63 -7.98
C GLY A 131 6.73 -13.08 -8.34
N GLN A 132 6.80 -13.34 -9.65
CA GLN A 132 6.99 -14.68 -10.20
C GLN A 132 7.74 -14.63 -11.54
N GLY A 133 8.75 -15.46 -11.70
CA GLY A 133 9.56 -15.46 -12.91
C GLY A 133 10.22 -14.08 -13.14
N ASN A 134 9.92 -13.46 -14.27
CA ASN A 134 10.40 -12.13 -14.63
C ASN A 134 9.41 -11.00 -14.33
N LYS A 135 8.26 -11.30 -13.73
CA LYS A 135 7.22 -10.32 -13.39
C LYS A 135 7.27 -9.92 -11.94
N PHE A 136 7.21 -8.63 -11.70
CA PHE A 136 7.12 -8.03 -10.37
C PHE A 136 6.05 -6.96 -10.32
N PHE A 137 5.29 -6.92 -9.23
CA PHE A 137 4.29 -5.88 -8.97
C PHE A 137 4.28 -5.55 -7.49
N LEU A 138 4.34 -4.27 -7.17
CA LEU A 138 4.15 -3.73 -5.83
C LEU A 138 3.29 -2.48 -5.92
N MET A 139 2.17 -2.49 -5.21
CA MET A 139 1.31 -1.32 -5.03
C MET A 139 1.23 -0.96 -3.56
N SER A 140 1.30 0.34 -3.25
CA SER A 140 1.08 0.90 -1.91
C SER A 140 -0.01 1.95 -1.98
N LEU A 141 -1.11 1.73 -1.28
CA LEU A 141 -2.19 2.68 -1.07
C LEU A 141 -2.11 3.22 0.36
N ILE A 142 -1.92 4.53 0.49
CA ILE A 142 -1.72 5.22 1.78
C ILE A 142 -2.98 6.03 2.10
N GLY A 143 -3.42 6.01 3.36
CA GLY A 143 -4.58 6.80 3.80
C GLY A 143 -5.25 6.26 5.05
N ASP A 144 -6.46 6.72 5.33
CA ASP A 144 -7.37 6.13 6.31
C ASP A 144 -8.24 5.09 5.57
N ILE A 145 -7.76 3.83 5.55
CA ILE A 145 -8.25 2.79 4.66
C ILE A 145 -9.36 1.98 5.32
N ASP A 146 -10.51 1.97 4.68
CA ASP A 146 -11.62 1.05 4.94
C ASP A 146 -11.64 -0.02 3.84
N LEU A 147 -11.24 -1.25 4.17
CA LEU A 147 -11.14 -2.34 3.20
C LEU A 147 -12.47 -2.65 2.49
N LYS A 148 -13.61 -2.50 3.19
CA LYS A 148 -14.94 -2.70 2.59
C LYS A 148 -15.25 -1.66 1.52
N LYS A 149 -14.84 -0.41 1.76
CA LYS A 149 -15.00 0.68 0.80
C LYS A 149 -14.04 0.55 -0.37
N ILE A 150 -12.76 0.21 -0.11
CA ILE A 150 -11.75 -0.01 -1.17
C ILE A 150 -12.15 -1.16 -2.09
N SER A 151 -12.68 -2.27 -1.57
CA SER A 151 -13.13 -3.39 -2.40
C SER A 151 -14.27 -3.02 -3.37
N LYS A 152 -15.12 -2.04 -3.02
CA LYS A 152 -16.13 -1.52 -3.94
C LYS A 152 -15.50 -0.70 -5.08
N LEU A 153 -14.45 0.07 -4.79
CA LEU A 153 -13.71 0.84 -5.80
C LEU A 153 -13.00 -0.06 -6.80
N SER A 154 -12.52 -1.24 -6.40
CA SER A 154 -11.78 -2.15 -7.27
C SER A 154 -12.59 -2.55 -8.51
N LYS A 155 -13.91 -2.66 -8.36
CA LYS A 155 -14.83 -2.95 -9.48
C LYS A 155 -14.88 -1.82 -10.52
N THR A 156 -14.53 -0.61 -10.12
CA THR A 156 -14.58 0.57 -10.98
C THR A 156 -13.22 0.88 -11.62
N LEU A 157 -12.11 0.47 -10.98
CA LEU A 157 -10.75 0.83 -11.39
C LEU A 157 -10.06 -0.21 -12.26
N ASP A 158 -10.63 -1.40 -12.44
CA ASP A 158 -10.11 -2.52 -13.26
C ASP A 158 -8.60 -2.80 -13.01
N VAL A 159 -8.19 -2.74 -11.74
CA VAL A 159 -6.80 -3.07 -11.36
C VAL A 159 -6.73 -4.56 -11.03
N GLU A 160 -5.96 -5.30 -11.83
CA GLU A 160 -5.78 -6.74 -11.65
C GLU A 160 -5.34 -7.08 -10.22
N GLY A 161 -6.07 -8.00 -9.58
CA GLY A 161 -5.79 -8.48 -8.22
C GLY A 161 -6.57 -7.77 -7.12
N ILE A 162 -6.94 -6.48 -7.25
CA ILE A 162 -7.68 -5.74 -6.22
C ILE A 162 -9.09 -6.30 -6.01
N GLU A 163 -9.71 -6.86 -7.05
CA GLU A 163 -11.00 -7.55 -6.98
C GLU A 163 -11.02 -8.68 -5.93
N ASN A 164 -9.87 -9.23 -5.61
CA ASN A 164 -9.75 -10.28 -4.59
C ASN A 164 -10.02 -9.77 -3.16
N LEU A 165 -9.98 -8.45 -2.91
CA LEU A 165 -10.38 -7.89 -1.63
C LEU A 165 -11.87 -8.13 -1.31
N ASP A 166 -12.70 -8.41 -2.31
CA ASP A 166 -14.10 -8.81 -2.09
C ASP A 166 -14.23 -10.11 -1.29
N LYS A 167 -13.23 -11.00 -1.36
CA LYS A 167 -13.17 -12.25 -0.59
C LYS A 167 -13.02 -12.03 0.93
N LEU A 168 -12.68 -10.80 1.35
CA LEU A 168 -12.62 -10.44 2.78
C LEU A 168 -13.98 -10.13 3.41
N LYS A 169 -15.07 -10.09 2.62
CA LYS A 169 -16.42 -9.72 3.11
C LYS A 169 -17.12 -10.85 3.87
N ASP A 170 -16.65 -12.09 3.73
CA ASP A 170 -17.33 -13.28 4.25
C ASP A 170 -16.71 -13.81 5.58
N LYS A 171 -15.99 -12.94 6.31
CA LYS A 171 -15.45 -13.28 7.64
C LYS A 171 -15.91 -12.32 8.71
#